data_bf385e464526070a8955e56c50844d1f
#
_entry.id   bf385e464526070a8955e56c50844d1f
#
_cell.length_a   1.000
_cell.length_b   1.000
_cell.length_c   1.000
_cell.angle_alpha   90.00
_cell.angle_beta   90.00
_cell.angle_gamma   90.00
#
_symmetry.space_group_name_H-M   'P 1'
#
loop_
_entity.id
_entity.type
_entity.pdbx_description
1 polymer ?
#
loop_
_entity_poly.entity_id
_entity_poly.type
_entity_poly.pdbx_seq_one_letter_code
_entity_poly.pdbx_strand_id
1 'polypeptide(L)'
;MNLIHFSVAIVIFLLLVTFVLREYVSFVNEEESKKQSIGIKLSAIQILRKILSLGIPIDWDANNVKQVGISEYIYRKAVIITEASGEDRGYILINITDFSLDEDCSKKILNNTVRVYSYEEEIPFILFNQTFCEGGYLKNATIILNTSFSAYQSKTFFVYFSSDPDIISSAYSLPFSTTTGFNITVYPAEKMFGLSVKKLRELRELNYTDAVNSLLAGNEIYLEVSE
;
A
#
# COMPACT_ATOMS: atom_id res chain seq x y z
N MET A 1 -6.98 -0.80 -15.25
CA MET A 1 -5.84 0.15 -15.37
C MET A 1 -4.62 -0.66 -15.72
N ASN A 2 -3.97 -0.40 -16.86
CA ASN A 2 -2.93 -1.28 -17.39
C ASN A 2 -1.71 -1.31 -16.46
N LEU A 3 -1.21 -2.52 -16.18
CA LEU A 3 0.07 -2.79 -15.49
C LEU A 3 1.20 -1.90 -16.03
N ILE A 4 1.11 -1.53 -17.31
CA ILE A 4 2.03 -0.63 -18.03
C ILE A 4 2.09 0.77 -17.38
N HIS A 5 0.97 1.34 -16.93
CA HIS A 5 0.99 2.69 -16.31
C HIS A 5 1.59 2.67 -14.91
N PHE A 6 1.40 1.57 -14.17
CA PHE A 6 2.02 1.38 -12.86
C PHE A 6 3.54 1.22 -13.00
N SER A 7 3.99 0.41 -13.97
CA SER A 7 5.40 0.24 -14.27
C SER A 7 6.06 1.55 -14.72
N VAL A 8 5.37 2.36 -15.52
CA VAL A 8 5.87 3.66 -15.97
C VAL A 8 5.99 4.65 -14.80
N ALA A 9 5.02 4.68 -13.88
CA ALA A 9 5.10 5.55 -12.69
C ALA A 9 6.26 5.14 -11.76
N ILE A 10 6.49 3.84 -11.57
CA ILE A 10 7.64 3.33 -10.81
C ILE A 10 8.95 3.67 -11.52
N VAL A 11 9.03 3.52 -12.83
CA VAL A 11 10.23 3.84 -13.61
C VAL A 11 10.53 5.34 -13.53
N ILE A 12 9.52 6.21 -13.65
CA ILE A 12 9.70 7.67 -13.49
C ILE A 12 10.15 8.02 -12.07
N PHE A 13 9.57 7.38 -11.05
CA PHE A 13 9.99 7.56 -9.67
C PHE A 13 11.44 7.11 -9.45
N LEU A 14 11.81 5.93 -9.96
CA LEU A 14 13.19 5.42 -9.89
C LEU A 14 14.16 6.29 -10.67
N LEU A 15 13.76 6.83 -11.82
CA LEU A 15 14.57 7.77 -12.59
C LEU A 15 14.76 9.10 -11.85
N LEU A 16 13.72 9.63 -11.20
CA LEU A 16 13.83 10.82 -10.35
C LEU A 16 14.76 10.58 -9.16
N VAL A 17 14.60 9.44 -8.47
CA VAL A 17 15.49 9.06 -7.36
C VAL A 17 16.92 8.84 -7.86
N THR A 18 17.09 8.19 -9.01
CA THR A 18 18.42 7.94 -9.60
C THR A 18 19.07 9.25 -10.11
N PHE A 19 18.28 10.16 -10.66
CA PHE A 19 18.75 11.49 -11.08
C PHE A 19 19.22 12.31 -9.87
N VAL A 20 18.41 12.38 -8.80
CA VAL A 20 18.77 13.04 -7.54
C VAL A 20 20.03 12.41 -6.92
N LEU A 21 20.14 11.10 -6.95
CA LEU A 21 21.33 10.39 -6.46
C LEU A 21 22.56 10.63 -7.35
N ARG A 22 22.39 10.73 -8.66
CA ARG A 22 23.49 10.99 -9.60
C ARG A 22 24.03 12.41 -9.51
N GLU A 23 23.16 13.41 -9.45
CA GLU A 23 23.55 14.80 -9.19
C GLU A 23 24.27 14.92 -7.84
N TYR A 24 23.78 14.17 -6.86
CA TYR A 24 24.40 14.07 -5.55
C TYR A 24 25.82 13.48 -5.59
N VAL A 25 26.04 12.38 -6.34
CA VAL A 25 27.36 11.74 -6.48
C VAL A 25 28.35 12.62 -7.27
N SER A 26 27.87 13.39 -8.25
CA SER A 26 28.73 14.31 -9.03
C SER A 26 29.21 15.49 -8.18
N PHE A 27 28.44 15.94 -7.20
CA PHE A 27 28.78 17.03 -6.28
C PHE A 27 29.78 16.63 -5.16
N VAL A 28 29.89 15.34 -4.89
CA VAL A 28 30.73 14.81 -3.78
C VAL A 28 32.24 14.80 -4.08
N ASN A 29 32.63 15.01 -5.32
CA ASN A 29 34.05 14.89 -5.74
C ASN A 29 34.93 16.13 -5.54
N GLU A 30 34.39 17.21 -4.98
CA GLU A 30 35.21 18.39 -4.66
C GLU A 30 35.45 18.53 -3.15
N GLU A 31 36.71 18.67 -2.73
CA GLU A 31 37.14 18.57 -1.32
C GLU A 31 36.58 19.65 -0.36
N GLU A 32 36.07 20.78 -0.84
CA GLU A 32 35.36 21.77 0.00
C GLU A 32 33.96 21.39 0.41
N SER A 33 33.46 20.31 -0.11
CA SER A 33 32.07 19.88 -0.01
C SER A 33 31.68 19.09 1.25
N LYS A 34 32.59 18.70 2.13
CA LYS A 34 32.28 17.79 3.26
C LYS A 34 31.22 18.34 4.21
N LYS A 35 31.25 19.61 4.56
CA LYS A 35 30.22 20.21 5.45
C LYS A 35 28.92 20.49 4.71
N GLN A 36 28.96 20.93 3.46
CA GLN A 36 27.76 21.11 2.63
C GLN A 36 27.12 19.77 2.26
N SER A 37 27.94 18.73 2.01
CA SER A 37 27.43 17.40 1.68
C SER A 37 26.58 16.77 2.80
N ILE A 38 26.95 16.99 4.08
CA ILE A 38 26.16 16.52 5.21
C ILE A 38 24.80 17.25 5.31
N GLY A 39 24.80 18.57 5.11
CA GLY A 39 23.58 19.38 5.08
C GLY A 39 22.62 18.94 3.96
N ILE A 40 23.15 18.75 2.75
CA ILE A 40 22.37 18.29 1.58
C ILE A 40 21.82 16.88 1.82
N LYS A 41 22.61 15.96 2.39
CA LYS A 41 22.14 14.60 2.77
C LYS A 41 20.96 14.64 3.73
N LEU A 42 21.09 15.43 4.78
CA LEU A 42 20.03 15.57 5.78
C LEU A 42 18.77 16.17 5.17
N SER A 43 18.92 17.21 4.33
CA SER A 43 17.79 17.82 3.63
C SER A 43 17.13 16.85 2.65
N ALA A 44 17.89 16.09 1.89
CA ALA A 44 17.36 15.08 0.97
C ALA A 44 16.59 13.96 1.73
N ILE A 45 17.13 13.51 2.86
CA ILE A 45 16.45 12.51 3.72
C ILE A 45 15.16 13.11 4.31
N GLN A 46 15.17 14.37 4.72
CA GLN A 46 13.98 15.04 5.24
C GLN A 46 12.90 15.20 4.17
N ILE A 47 13.28 15.61 2.96
CA ILE A 47 12.35 15.70 1.82
C ILE A 47 11.78 14.32 1.50
N LEU A 48 12.61 13.28 1.42
CA LEU A 48 12.16 11.92 1.18
C LEU A 48 11.18 11.44 2.26
N ARG A 49 11.48 11.70 3.54
CA ARG A 49 10.57 11.37 4.64
C ARG A 49 9.24 12.12 4.53
N LYS A 50 9.25 13.38 4.10
CA LYS A 50 8.02 14.14 3.87
C LYS A 50 7.22 13.55 2.71
N ILE A 51 7.86 13.27 1.57
CA ILE A 51 7.20 12.65 0.42
C ILE A 51 6.59 11.30 0.83
N LEU A 52 7.31 10.49 1.60
CA LEU A 52 6.83 9.21 2.09
C LEU A 52 5.90 9.31 3.33
N SER A 53 5.49 10.50 3.73
CA SER A 53 4.52 10.72 4.80
C SER A 53 3.07 10.65 4.28
N LEU A 54 2.10 10.79 5.19
CA LEU A 54 0.68 10.84 4.87
C LEU A 54 0.26 12.15 4.16
N GLY A 55 1.07 13.22 4.27
CA GLY A 55 0.69 14.55 3.83
C GLY A 55 -0.28 15.27 4.78
N ILE A 56 -0.57 16.54 4.48
CA ILE A 56 -1.53 17.35 5.25
C ILE A 56 -2.43 18.13 4.27
N PRO A 57 -3.74 17.99 4.35
CA PRO A 57 -4.49 17.00 5.16
C PRO A 57 -4.17 15.55 4.75
N ILE A 58 -4.62 14.55 5.50
CA ILE A 58 -4.34 13.14 5.18
C ILE A 58 -4.93 12.73 3.83
N ASP A 59 -6.05 13.28 3.47
CA ASP A 59 -6.82 13.08 2.23
C ASP A 59 -6.59 14.21 1.21
N TRP A 60 -5.40 14.78 1.17
CA TRP A 60 -5.08 15.90 0.31
C TRP A 60 -5.25 15.56 -1.20
N ASP A 61 -5.61 16.59 -1.94
CA ASP A 61 -5.63 16.64 -3.41
C ASP A 61 -4.91 17.89 -3.90
N ALA A 62 -4.85 18.10 -5.21
CA ALA A 62 -4.17 19.25 -5.82
C ALA A 62 -4.71 20.61 -5.38
N ASN A 63 -5.94 20.68 -4.84
CA ASN A 63 -6.58 21.95 -4.46
C ASN A 63 -6.44 22.27 -2.97
N ASN A 64 -6.19 21.27 -2.12
CA ASN A 64 -6.22 21.44 -0.66
C ASN A 64 -4.88 21.11 0.03
N VAL A 65 -3.85 20.73 -0.72
CA VAL A 65 -2.57 20.29 -0.15
C VAL A 65 -1.87 21.41 0.61
N LYS A 66 -1.50 21.13 1.86
CA LYS A 66 -0.62 21.97 2.69
C LYS A 66 0.77 21.38 2.81
N GLN A 67 0.85 20.06 2.83
CA GLN A 67 2.09 19.31 2.83
C GLN A 67 1.92 18.06 1.98
N VAL A 68 2.76 17.89 0.96
CA VAL A 68 2.78 16.69 0.14
C VAL A 68 3.23 15.48 0.95
N GLY A 69 2.51 14.37 0.78
CA GLY A 69 2.90 13.07 1.29
C GLY A 69 2.11 12.00 0.54
N ILE A 70 2.80 11.04 -0.04
CA ILE A 70 2.21 10.03 -0.92
C ILE A 70 1.84 8.73 -0.21
N SER A 71 2.06 8.65 1.10
CA SER A 71 1.66 7.46 1.87
C SER A 71 0.21 7.54 2.31
N GLU A 72 -0.36 6.38 2.50
CA GLU A 72 -1.67 6.18 3.10
C GLU A 72 -1.62 5.03 4.08
N TYR A 73 -2.69 4.85 4.86
CA TYR A 73 -2.83 3.69 5.70
C TYR A 73 -3.39 2.53 4.90
N ILE A 74 -2.62 1.45 4.86
CA ILE A 74 -3.06 0.14 4.39
C ILE A 74 -3.18 -0.76 5.61
N TYR A 75 -4.24 -1.55 5.65
CA TYR A 75 -4.44 -2.53 6.70
C TYR A 75 -4.11 -3.92 6.17
N ARG A 76 -3.58 -4.77 7.06
CA ARG A 76 -3.26 -6.14 6.77
C ARG A 76 -3.77 -7.05 7.89
N LYS A 77 -4.38 -8.18 7.54
CA LYS A 77 -4.61 -9.29 8.46
C LYS A 77 -3.87 -10.52 7.99
N ALA A 78 -3.18 -11.19 8.90
CA ALA A 78 -2.62 -12.51 8.62
C ALA A 78 -3.68 -13.58 8.89
N VAL A 79 -3.73 -14.58 8.02
CA VAL A 79 -4.60 -15.75 8.12
C VAL A 79 -3.73 -16.98 7.98
N ILE A 80 -3.70 -17.82 8.99
CA ILE A 80 -3.02 -19.12 8.94
C ILE A 80 -4.08 -20.19 8.68
N ILE A 81 -3.88 -20.97 7.62
CA ILE A 81 -4.74 -22.09 7.25
C ILE A 81 -3.89 -23.35 7.30
N THR A 82 -4.35 -24.33 8.08
CA THR A 82 -3.67 -25.62 8.22
C THR A 82 -4.61 -26.72 7.71
N GLU A 83 -4.12 -27.54 6.79
CA GLU A 83 -4.79 -28.78 6.39
C GLU A 83 -4.76 -29.75 7.59
N ALA A 84 -5.92 -30.23 8.04
CA ALA A 84 -6.04 -31.02 9.28
C ALA A 84 -6.48 -32.48 9.05
N SER A 85 -6.82 -32.85 7.82
CA SER A 85 -7.26 -34.22 7.50
C SER A 85 -6.12 -35.16 7.15
N GLY A 86 -4.92 -34.64 6.90
CA GLY A 86 -3.77 -35.42 6.47
C GLY A 86 -3.80 -35.85 5.01
N GLU A 87 -4.53 -35.13 4.17
CA GLU A 87 -4.66 -35.41 2.75
C GLU A 87 -3.99 -34.34 1.90
N ASP A 88 -3.34 -34.75 0.83
CA ASP A 88 -2.91 -33.81 -0.19
C ASP A 88 -4.12 -33.26 -0.92
N ARG A 89 -4.26 -31.94 -0.91
CA ARG A 89 -5.34 -31.19 -1.54
C ARG A 89 -4.80 -30.43 -2.73
N GLY A 90 -5.23 -30.77 -3.93
CA GLY A 90 -5.00 -29.96 -5.12
C GLY A 90 -5.64 -28.57 -4.98
N TYR A 91 -5.88 -27.89 -6.09
CA TYR A 91 -6.58 -26.60 -6.07
C TYR A 91 -8.00 -26.78 -5.51
N ILE A 92 -8.26 -26.16 -4.38
CA ILE A 92 -9.50 -26.26 -3.61
C ILE A 92 -9.96 -24.86 -3.19
N LEU A 93 -11.25 -24.76 -2.88
CA LEU A 93 -11.85 -23.54 -2.38
C LEU A 93 -12.01 -23.63 -0.86
N ILE A 94 -11.48 -22.64 -0.17
CA ILE A 94 -11.53 -22.54 1.29
C ILE A 94 -12.26 -21.28 1.68
N ASN A 95 -13.25 -21.41 2.55
CA ASN A 95 -14.02 -20.29 3.09
C ASN A 95 -13.40 -19.81 4.41
N ILE A 96 -13.09 -18.51 4.46
CA ILE A 96 -12.84 -17.79 5.71
C ILE A 96 -14.11 -17.01 6.01
N THR A 97 -14.96 -17.57 6.88
CA THR A 97 -16.25 -16.96 7.24
C THR A 97 -16.07 -15.83 8.24
N ASP A 98 -17.02 -14.90 8.26
CA ASP A 98 -17.08 -13.78 9.20
C ASP A 98 -15.76 -13.00 9.34
N PHE A 99 -15.06 -12.84 8.21
CA PHE A 99 -13.82 -12.10 8.17
C PHE A 99 -14.10 -10.61 8.38
N SER A 100 -13.87 -10.15 9.61
CA SER A 100 -14.04 -8.75 9.96
C SER A 100 -12.89 -7.90 9.40
N LEU A 101 -13.20 -6.87 8.61
CA LEU A 101 -12.23 -5.91 8.10
C LEU A 101 -12.27 -4.61 8.92
N ASP A 102 -13.47 -4.15 9.28
CA ASP A 102 -13.69 -2.85 9.94
C ASP A 102 -14.86 -2.93 10.93
N GLU A 103 -14.63 -3.49 12.10
CA GLU A 103 -15.68 -3.74 13.11
C GLU A 103 -16.40 -2.47 13.57
N ASP A 104 -15.66 -1.38 13.74
CA ASP A 104 -16.13 -0.09 14.22
C ASP A 104 -16.43 0.91 13.11
N CYS A 105 -16.29 0.50 11.84
CA CYS A 105 -16.51 1.35 10.67
C CYS A 105 -15.61 2.60 10.59
N SER A 106 -14.48 2.59 11.27
CA SER A 106 -13.56 3.74 11.35
C SER A 106 -12.59 3.82 10.16
N LYS A 107 -12.32 2.70 9.50
CA LYS A 107 -11.28 2.59 8.46
C LYS A 107 -11.78 2.91 7.06
N LYS A 108 -13.12 2.95 6.86
CA LYS A 108 -13.76 3.26 5.57
C LYS A 108 -13.27 2.38 4.42
N ILE A 109 -13.19 1.07 4.65
CA ILE A 109 -12.64 0.10 3.71
C ILE A 109 -13.52 -0.03 2.46
N LEU A 110 -12.90 -0.01 1.30
CA LEU A 110 -13.58 -0.25 0.02
C LEU A 110 -13.41 -1.72 -0.39
N ASN A 111 -14.47 -2.37 -0.84
CA ASN A 111 -14.45 -3.78 -1.22
C ASN A 111 -13.52 -4.09 -2.39
N ASN A 112 -13.36 -3.14 -3.33
CA ASN A 112 -12.46 -3.26 -4.47
C ASN A 112 -10.98 -3.10 -4.11
N THR A 113 -10.64 -2.78 -2.86
CA THR A 113 -9.25 -2.64 -2.39
C THR A 113 -8.71 -3.90 -1.75
N VAL A 114 -9.57 -4.89 -1.47
CA VAL A 114 -9.16 -6.15 -0.85
C VAL A 114 -8.26 -6.94 -1.80
N ARG A 115 -7.15 -7.46 -1.27
CA ARG A 115 -6.20 -8.34 -1.97
C ARG A 115 -5.71 -9.42 -1.03
N VAL A 116 -5.45 -10.60 -1.58
CA VAL A 116 -4.93 -11.72 -0.81
C VAL A 116 -3.62 -12.20 -1.41
N TYR A 117 -2.60 -12.32 -0.58
CA TYR A 117 -1.28 -12.79 -0.97
C TYR A 117 -0.84 -13.97 -0.12
N SER A 118 -0.10 -14.90 -0.73
CA SER A 118 0.73 -15.87 -0.04
C SER A 118 2.19 -15.58 -0.40
N TYR A 119 2.97 -15.06 0.55
CA TYR A 119 4.29 -14.47 0.29
C TYR A 119 4.23 -13.33 -0.74
N GLU A 120 4.74 -13.53 -1.95
CA GLU A 120 4.79 -12.53 -3.03
C GLU A 120 3.72 -12.76 -4.11
N GLU A 121 2.98 -13.87 -4.05
CA GLU A 121 2.00 -14.26 -5.05
C GLU A 121 0.58 -13.85 -4.63
N GLU A 122 -0.12 -13.14 -5.51
CA GLU A 122 -1.54 -12.85 -5.32
C GLU A 122 -2.37 -14.13 -5.53
N ILE A 123 -3.18 -14.46 -4.54
CA ILE A 123 -4.02 -15.66 -4.56
C ILE A 123 -5.40 -15.30 -5.10
N PRO A 124 -5.93 -16.05 -6.07
CA PRO A 124 -7.31 -15.88 -6.53
C PRO A 124 -8.31 -16.01 -5.38
N PHE A 125 -9.18 -15.01 -5.24
CA PHE A 125 -10.20 -14.98 -4.20
C PHE A 125 -11.48 -14.29 -4.69
N ILE A 126 -12.56 -14.52 -3.96
CA ILE A 126 -13.80 -13.76 -4.07
C ILE A 126 -14.29 -13.34 -2.69
N LEU A 127 -15.00 -12.23 -2.63
CA LEU A 127 -15.71 -11.77 -1.44
C LEU A 127 -17.18 -12.17 -1.56
N PHE A 128 -17.68 -12.86 -0.55
CA PHE A 128 -19.06 -13.33 -0.46
C PHE A 128 -19.70 -12.89 0.87
N ASN A 129 -21.02 -12.85 0.98
CA ASN A 129 -21.75 -12.42 2.19
C ASN A 129 -21.21 -11.13 2.79
N GLN A 130 -21.02 -10.12 1.94
CA GLN A 130 -20.50 -8.83 2.36
C GLN A 130 -21.52 -8.08 3.21
N THR A 131 -21.06 -7.51 4.32
CA THR A 131 -21.83 -6.55 5.12
C THR A 131 -21.11 -5.20 5.09
N PHE A 132 -21.90 -4.12 5.16
CA PHE A 132 -21.37 -2.78 4.97
C PHE A 132 -21.71 -1.90 6.17
N CYS A 133 -20.83 -0.94 6.43
CA CYS A 133 -21.07 0.21 7.28
C CYS A 133 -21.96 1.24 6.56
N GLU A 134 -22.44 2.25 7.30
CA GLU A 134 -23.05 3.43 6.70
C GLU A 134 -22.08 4.08 5.69
N GLY A 135 -22.60 4.49 4.54
CA GLY A 135 -21.80 5.02 3.45
C GLY A 135 -21.20 3.97 2.50
N GLY A 136 -21.57 2.68 2.66
CA GLY A 136 -21.20 1.62 1.70
C GLY A 136 -19.80 1.04 1.90
N TYR A 137 -19.15 1.31 3.02
CA TYR A 137 -17.83 0.76 3.33
C TYR A 137 -17.91 -0.67 3.85
N LEU A 138 -16.99 -1.52 3.40
CA LEU A 138 -16.97 -2.94 3.73
C LEU A 138 -16.64 -3.16 5.21
N LYS A 139 -17.56 -3.83 5.92
CA LYS A 139 -17.41 -4.17 7.33
C LYS A 139 -16.88 -5.59 7.52
N ASN A 140 -17.63 -6.57 7.02
CA ASN A 140 -17.27 -7.99 7.08
C ASN A 140 -17.51 -8.65 5.73
N ALA A 141 -16.82 -9.75 5.48
CA ALA A 141 -17.06 -10.60 4.32
C ALA A 141 -16.71 -12.06 4.64
N THR A 142 -17.19 -12.98 3.83
CA THR A 142 -16.59 -14.30 3.67
C THR A 142 -15.58 -14.21 2.54
N ILE A 143 -14.33 -14.59 2.79
CA ILE A 143 -13.30 -14.67 1.76
C ILE A 143 -13.20 -16.12 1.31
N ILE A 144 -13.37 -16.37 0.02
CA ILE A 144 -13.17 -17.69 -0.59
C ILE A 144 -11.86 -17.65 -1.34
N LEU A 145 -10.92 -18.50 -0.94
CA LEU A 145 -9.59 -18.62 -1.55
C LEU A 145 -9.51 -19.86 -2.42
N ASN A 146 -8.80 -19.77 -3.56
CA ASN A 146 -8.44 -20.91 -4.38
C ASN A 146 -6.94 -21.21 -4.22
N THR A 147 -6.60 -22.32 -3.55
CA THR A 147 -5.22 -22.69 -3.28
C THR A 147 -5.08 -24.20 -3.11
N SER A 148 -3.85 -24.70 -3.00
CA SER A 148 -3.54 -26.12 -2.78
C SER A 148 -2.85 -26.32 -1.43
N PHE A 149 -2.92 -27.52 -0.87
CA PHE A 149 -2.21 -27.90 0.35
C PHE A 149 -1.64 -29.32 0.24
N SER A 150 -0.47 -29.55 0.80
CA SER A 150 -0.04 -30.89 1.15
C SER A 150 -0.63 -31.32 2.48
N ALA A 151 -0.61 -32.63 2.75
CA ALA A 151 -1.07 -33.19 4.01
C ALA A 151 -0.43 -32.46 5.21
N TYR A 152 -1.26 -32.04 6.16
CA TYR A 152 -0.84 -31.30 7.36
C TYR A 152 -0.08 -29.99 7.11
N GLN A 153 -0.09 -29.47 5.89
CA GLN A 153 0.60 -28.23 5.56
C GLN A 153 -0.14 -27.02 6.18
N SER A 154 0.66 -26.09 6.72
CA SER A 154 0.20 -24.75 7.11
C SER A 154 0.69 -23.73 6.11
N LYS A 155 -0.21 -22.83 5.66
CA LYS A 155 0.11 -21.68 4.83
C LYS A 155 -0.36 -20.39 5.49
N THR A 156 0.44 -19.33 5.34
CA THR A 156 0.07 -18.00 5.79
C THR A 156 -0.37 -17.16 4.59
N PHE A 157 -1.53 -16.55 4.71
CA PHE A 157 -2.08 -15.62 3.76
C PHE A 157 -2.15 -14.23 4.41
N PHE A 158 -1.92 -13.22 3.61
CA PHE A 158 -2.04 -11.84 4.02
C PHE A 158 -3.18 -11.18 3.25
N VAL A 159 -4.19 -10.73 3.97
CA VAL A 159 -5.32 -9.98 3.41
C VAL A 159 -5.05 -8.51 3.62
N TYR A 160 -4.84 -7.79 2.52
CA TYR A 160 -4.64 -6.34 2.49
C TYR A 160 -5.94 -5.64 2.12
N PHE A 161 -6.21 -4.50 2.71
CA PHE A 161 -7.38 -3.68 2.44
C PHE A 161 -7.13 -2.20 2.79
N SER A 162 -7.81 -1.30 2.10
CA SER A 162 -7.57 0.14 2.17
C SER A 162 -8.85 0.95 1.94
N SER A 163 -8.76 2.23 2.20
CA SER A 163 -9.78 3.23 1.82
C SER A 163 -9.46 3.96 0.51
N ASP A 164 -8.34 3.64 -0.16
CA ASP A 164 -7.96 4.29 -1.42
C ASP A 164 -8.78 3.74 -2.60
N PRO A 165 -9.64 4.56 -3.24
CA PRO A 165 -10.49 4.10 -4.34
C PRO A 165 -9.71 3.73 -5.61
N ASP A 166 -8.45 4.15 -5.72
CA ASP A 166 -7.60 3.89 -6.87
C ASP A 166 -6.87 2.53 -6.80
N ILE A 167 -6.93 1.86 -5.64
CA ILE A 167 -6.49 0.48 -5.51
C ILE A 167 -7.61 -0.43 -6.03
N ILE A 168 -7.41 -1.01 -7.21
CA ILE A 168 -8.39 -1.91 -7.83
C ILE A 168 -7.88 -3.34 -7.70
N SER A 169 -8.66 -4.20 -7.05
CA SER A 169 -8.36 -5.63 -6.98
C SER A 169 -8.57 -6.32 -8.34
N SER A 170 -7.84 -7.39 -8.57
CA SER A 170 -8.11 -8.28 -9.68
C SER A 170 -9.49 -8.91 -9.49
N ALA A 171 -10.31 -8.89 -10.55
CA ALA A 171 -11.60 -9.57 -10.52
C ALA A 171 -11.37 -11.06 -10.80
N TYR A 172 -11.62 -11.92 -9.81
CA TYR A 172 -11.61 -13.36 -9.96
C TYR A 172 -13.03 -13.90 -10.03
N SER A 173 -13.23 -14.91 -10.85
CA SER A 173 -14.48 -15.69 -10.92
C SER A 173 -14.18 -17.08 -10.41
N LEU A 174 -14.66 -17.40 -9.22
CA LEU A 174 -14.51 -18.71 -8.61
C LEU A 174 -15.89 -19.36 -8.42
N PRO A 175 -16.03 -20.67 -8.64
CA PRO A 175 -17.28 -21.37 -8.33
C PRO A 175 -17.51 -21.34 -6.80
N PHE A 176 -18.77 -21.33 -6.40
CA PHE A 176 -19.12 -21.46 -5.01
C PHE A 176 -19.10 -22.95 -4.60
N SER A 177 -18.01 -23.36 -4.00
CA SER A 177 -17.85 -24.68 -3.39
C SER A 177 -16.95 -24.54 -2.18
N THR A 178 -17.17 -25.33 -1.14
CA THR A 178 -16.37 -25.27 0.08
C THR A 178 -15.80 -26.62 0.43
N THR A 179 -14.52 -26.62 0.78
CA THR A 179 -13.82 -27.79 1.28
C THR A 179 -13.69 -27.69 2.80
N THR A 180 -14.01 -28.77 3.51
CA THR A 180 -13.83 -28.89 4.96
C THR A 180 -12.50 -29.54 5.29
N GLY A 181 -12.13 -29.55 6.57
CA GLY A 181 -10.89 -30.19 7.05
C GLY A 181 -9.73 -29.23 7.21
N PHE A 182 -10.01 -27.94 7.40
CA PHE A 182 -9.01 -26.91 7.65
C PHE A 182 -9.20 -26.25 9.02
N ASN A 183 -8.08 -26.03 9.71
CA ASN A 183 -8.02 -25.14 10.85
C ASN A 183 -7.61 -23.76 10.38
N ILE A 184 -8.43 -22.74 10.69
CA ILE A 184 -8.24 -21.37 10.24
C ILE A 184 -8.05 -20.47 11.46
N THR A 185 -6.95 -19.72 11.48
CA THR A 185 -6.68 -18.70 12.51
C THR A 185 -6.52 -17.35 11.84
N VAL A 186 -7.34 -16.38 12.25
CA VAL A 186 -7.30 -14.99 11.76
C VAL A 186 -6.68 -14.10 12.84
N TYR A 187 -5.65 -13.36 12.50
CA TYR A 187 -4.99 -12.43 13.40
C TYR A 187 -5.61 -11.02 13.31
N PRO A 188 -5.44 -10.19 14.36
CA PRO A 188 -5.88 -8.80 14.34
C PRO A 188 -5.30 -8.01 13.18
N ALA A 189 -6.01 -6.95 12.78
CA ALA A 189 -5.52 -6.08 11.72
C ALA A 189 -4.31 -5.25 12.19
N GLU A 190 -3.27 -5.26 11.37
CA GLU A 190 -2.10 -4.40 11.52
C GLU A 190 -2.25 -3.19 10.59
N LYS A 191 -1.92 -2.01 11.10
CA LYS A 191 -1.88 -0.79 10.32
C LYS A 191 -0.49 -0.60 9.74
N MET A 192 -0.43 -0.47 8.44
CA MET A 192 0.82 -0.29 7.69
C MET A 192 0.79 1.01 6.91
N PHE A 193 1.97 1.47 6.49
CA PHE A 193 2.10 2.54 5.52
C PHE A 193 2.30 1.93 4.14
N GLY A 194 1.53 2.40 3.18
CA GLY A 194 1.66 2.06 1.77
C GLY A 194 1.71 3.32 0.91
N LEU A 195 2.01 3.17 -0.36
CA LEU A 195 1.95 4.26 -1.32
C LEU A 195 0.52 4.39 -1.85
N SER A 196 -0.04 5.60 -1.81
CA SER A 196 -1.34 5.89 -2.36
C SER A 196 -1.25 6.17 -3.85
N VAL A 197 -1.96 5.38 -4.64
CA VAL A 197 -2.07 5.58 -6.10
C VAL A 197 -2.81 6.88 -6.41
N LYS A 198 -3.84 7.21 -5.62
CA LYS A 198 -4.56 8.48 -5.72
C LYS A 198 -3.60 9.66 -5.53
N LYS A 199 -2.87 9.69 -4.43
CA LYS A 199 -1.93 10.79 -4.11
C LYS A 199 -0.79 10.90 -5.13
N LEU A 200 -0.32 9.79 -5.69
CA LEU A 200 0.65 9.80 -6.79
C LEU A 200 0.08 10.46 -8.05
N ARG A 201 -1.23 10.27 -8.32
CA ARG A 201 -1.91 10.94 -9.42
C ARG A 201 -2.07 12.42 -9.15
N GLU A 202 -2.56 12.81 -7.96
CA GLU A 202 -2.69 14.20 -7.54
C GLU A 202 -1.35 14.94 -7.55
N LEU A 203 -0.26 14.28 -7.13
CA LEU A 203 1.09 14.84 -7.20
C LEU A 203 1.48 15.24 -8.63
N ARG A 204 1.03 14.48 -9.64
CA ARG A 204 1.30 14.80 -11.04
C ARG A 204 0.51 16.02 -11.53
N GLU A 205 -0.64 16.28 -10.93
CA GLU A 205 -1.49 17.44 -11.26
C GLU A 205 -1.03 18.74 -10.56
N LEU A 206 -0.19 18.64 -9.51
CA LEU A 206 0.39 19.83 -8.86
C LEU A 206 1.32 20.58 -9.80
N ASN A 207 1.19 21.90 -9.82
CA ASN A 207 2.21 22.72 -10.47
C ASN A 207 3.51 22.70 -9.66
N TYR A 208 4.63 23.02 -10.31
CA TYR A 208 5.96 22.96 -9.70
C TYR A 208 6.07 23.84 -8.44
N THR A 209 5.51 25.04 -8.47
CA THR A 209 5.58 25.99 -7.35
C THR A 209 4.85 25.49 -6.13
N ASP A 210 3.65 24.95 -6.30
CA ASP A 210 2.83 24.40 -5.20
C ASP A 210 3.48 23.13 -4.63
N ALA A 211 4.03 22.27 -5.49
CA ALA A 211 4.77 21.10 -5.06
C ALA A 211 5.99 21.47 -4.21
N VAL A 212 6.80 22.44 -4.65
CA VAL A 212 7.98 22.92 -3.90
C VAL A 212 7.56 23.55 -2.57
N ASN A 213 6.59 24.46 -2.58
CA ASN A 213 6.12 25.11 -1.36
C ASN A 213 5.56 24.11 -0.34
N SER A 214 4.82 23.11 -0.80
CA SER A 214 4.26 22.08 0.09
C SER A 214 5.31 21.11 0.63
N LEU A 215 6.40 20.87 -0.10
CA LEU A 215 7.54 20.08 0.38
C LEU A 215 8.41 20.86 1.37
N LEU A 216 8.52 22.18 1.18
CA LEU A 216 9.30 23.07 2.06
C LEU A 216 8.48 23.55 3.27
N ALA A 217 7.14 23.42 3.26
CA ALA A 217 6.27 23.83 4.36
C ALA A 217 6.73 23.25 5.71
N GLY A 218 7.00 24.13 6.67
CA GLY A 218 7.45 23.76 8.02
C GLY A 218 8.94 23.43 8.16
N ASN A 219 9.75 23.67 7.13
CA ASN A 219 11.21 23.73 7.24
C ASN A 219 11.68 25.13 6.83
N GLU A 220 12.27 25.86 7.75
CA GLU A 220 13.17 26.95 7.40
C GLU A 220 14.45 26.31 6.82
N ILE A 221 14.42 25.97 5.54
CA ILE A 221 15.65 25.63 4.82
C ILE A 221 16.25 26.98 4.41
N TYR A 222 17.16 27.48 5.21
CA TYR A 222 18.05 28.57 4.81
C TYR A 222 18.95 28.01 3.71
N LEU A 223 18.61 28.23 2.46
CA LEU A 223 19.56 28.20 1.37
C LEU A 223 20.35 29.51 1.49
N GLU A 224 21.43 29.54 2.29
CA GLU A 224 22.45 30.54 2.16
C GLU A 224 23.11 30.33 0.79
N VAL A 225 22.62 31.07 -0.20
CA VAL A 225 23.35 31.25 -1.46
C VAL A 225 24.43 32.26 -1.13
N SER A 226 25.63 31.78 -0.83
CA SER A 226 26.84 32.64 -0.83
C SER A 226 27.10 33.06 -2.26
N GLU A 227 26.99 34.38 -2.53
CA GLU A 227 27.51 35.01 -3.72
C GLU A 227 29.03 34.82 -3.87
#